data_d45f51633362592777aa8d9d68c6c872
#
_entry.id   d45f51633362592777aa8d9d68c6c872
#
_cell.length_a   1.000
_cell.length_b   1.000
_cell.length_c   1.000
_cell.angle_alpha   90.00
_cell.angle_beta   90.00
_cell.angle_gamma   90.00
#
_symmetry.space_group_name_H-M   'P 1'
#
loop_
_entity.id
_entity.type
_entity.pdbx_description
1 polymer ?
#
loop_
_entity_poly.entity_id
_entity_poly.type
_entity_poly.pdbx_seq_one_letter_code
_entity_poly.pdbx_strand_id
1 'polypeptide(L)'
;MKRNKVSKLQMRRLAAGVTIALLAGTCQVMADQSTNPISESEVFTADRLAQVVNKNNMPKERFKSVAAGILGYTHDKASIKTINIDMAGHDLTLDLTKVADLGTDYSAYGIKANNKTTIVVDSNKTNPGKNGTITIKAKTLWSPSGDSGSKYTAAHGIAVGNFSQRFNKKVSEDLVKTTINADVVIEELRGGSIKTTGISSMDCSDLAINGRFTIKPGAISLMQWNRGDQSKTYGIYMIGSNNTISITSADIDDSKHGSLSDLIKTDESLWGGKTEKNVLRIGGGTLKVKENQKERYLISAAKGFRTFINVNQDGSAIGISKADLQGTIRMDAGSEAYVGLTAGSKWVGGTQADIKGKVNLFLSEGGEWNTLNAGQGSRVTRF
;
A
#
# COMPACT_ATOMS: atom_id res chain seq x y z
N MET A 1 26.05 58.34 43.83
CA MET A 1 25.74 57.20 42.89
C MET A 1 25.50 55.91 43.70
N LYS A 2 24.25 55.51 43.92
CA LYS A 2 23.90 54.25 44.61
C LYS A 2 23.75 53.12 43.55
N ARG A 3 24.66 52.16 43.54
CA ARG A 3 24.53 50.95 42.71
C ARG A 3 23.51 50.05 43.37
N ASN A 4 22.40 49.84 42.70
CA ASN A 4 21.43 48.79 43.07
C ASN A 4 22.04 47.40 42.85
N LYS A 5 22.39 46.73 43.92
CA LYS A 5 22.75 45.29 43.89
C LYS A 5 21.47 44.49 43.72
N VAL A 6 21.19 44.04 42.51
CA VAL A 6 20.16 43.01 42.28
C VAL A 6 20.68 41.74 42.98
N SER A 7 19.87 41.23 43.93
CA SER A 7 20.27 40.08 44.73
C SER A 7 20.42 38.83 43.89
N LYS A 8 21.46 38.02 44.16
CA LYS A 8 21.66 36.71 43.52
C LYS A 8 20.43 35.79 43.60
N LEU A 9 19.56 36.05 44.57
CA LEU A 9 18.32 35.30 44.75
C LEU A 9 17.25 35.63 43.67
N GLN A 10 17.20 36.90 43.22
CA GLN A 10 16.28 37.31 42.16
C GLN A 10 16.72 36.79 40.78
N MET A 11 18.04 36.75 40.51
CA MET A 11 18.55 36.15 39.28
C MET A 11 18.32 34.63 39.24
N ARG A 12 18.44 33.91 40.37
CA ARG A 12 18.10 32.48 40.42
C ARG A 12 16.61 32.18 40.21
N ARG A 13 15.74 33.07 40.70
CA ARG A 13 14.28 32.93 40.44
C ARG A 13 13.92 33.25 39.00
N LEU A 14 14.57 34.22 38.36
CA LEU A 14 14.38 34.47 36.92
C LEU A 14 14.91 33.33 36.08
N ALA A 15 16.08 32.77 36.38
CA ALA A 15 16.62 31.63 35.66
C ALA A 15 15.77 30.38 35.83
N ALA A 16 15.23 30.09 37.03
CA ALA A 16 14.32 29.01 37.27
C ALA A 16 12.96 29.19 36.56
N GLY A 17 12.46 30.44 36.55
CA GLY A 17 11.19 30.74 35.85
C GLY A 17 11.30 30.60 34.33
N VAL A 18 12.42 31.03 33.74
CA VAL A 18 12.68 30.88 32.29
C VAL A 18 12.93 29.41 31.92
N THR A 19 13.58 28.64 32.79
CA THR A 19 13.80 27.20 32.53
C THR A 19 12.47 26.40 32.62
N ILE A 20 11.57 26.76 33.55
CA ILE A 20 10.25 26.13 33.64
C ILE A 20 9.36 26.56 32.48
N ALA A 21 9.42 27.78 32.02
CA ALA A 21 8.65 28.24 30.86
C ALA A 21 9.15 27.63 29.54
N LEU A 22 10.48 27.40 29.40
CA LEU A 22 11.03 26.68 28.24
C LEU A 22 10.73 25.19 28.26
N LEU A 23 10.62 24.56 29.43
CA LEU A 23 10.18 23.15 29.58
C LEU A 23 8.66 22.98 29.39
N ALA A 24 7.86 23.99 29.68
CA ALA A 24 6.42 23.95 29.44
C ALA A 24 6.03 24.23 27.98
N GLY A 25 6.96 24.81 27.17
CA GLY A 25 6.72 25.12 25.75
C GLY A 25 7.03 23.99 24.76
N THR A 26 7.57 22.86 25.20
CA THR A 26 7.88 21.69 24.39
C THR A 26 7.29 20.40 24.98
N CYS A 27 6.06 20.44 25.43
CA CYS A 27 5.27 19.21 25.42
C CYS A 27 4.94 18.91 23.96
N GLN A 28 5.94 18.42 23.20
CA GLN A 28 5.63 17.53 22.09
C GLN A 28 4.79 16.41 22.71
N VAL A 29 3.52 16.32 22.31
CA VAL A 29 2.71 15.14 22.59
C VAL A 29 3.50 13.99 21.99
N MET A 30 4.23 13.25 22.84
CA MET A 30 4.97 12.10 22.37
C MET A 30 3.92 11.11 21.87
N ALA A 31 4.08 10.68 20.62
CA ALA A 31 3.27 9.62 20.07
C ALA A 31 3.35 8.41 21.00
N ASP A 32 2.22 7.77 21.27
CA ASP A 32 2.21 6.53 22.02
C ASP A 32 2.97 5.44 21.23
N GLN A 33 4.02 4.88 21.81
CA GLN A 33 4.95 3.99 21.14
C GLN A 33 4.65 2.52 21.49
N SER A 34 4.61 1.68 20.47
CA SER A 34 4.53 0.24 20.64
C SER A 34 5.66 -0.46 19.88
N THR A 35 6.33 -1.39 20.55
CA THR A 35 7.32 -2.28 19.91
C THR A 35 6.69 -3.58 19.39
N ASN A 36 5.40 -3.74 19.53
CA ASN A 36 4.63 -4.90 19.09
C ASN A 36 3.66 -4.50 17.97
N PRO A 37 3.26 -5.47 17.13
CA PRO A 37 2.15 -5.24 16.20
C PRO A 37 0.87 -4.84 16.93
N ILE A 38 0.11 -3.93 16.35
CA ILE A 38 -1.29 -3.69 16.73
C ILE A 38 -2.07 -4.91 16.26
N SER A 39 -2.52 -5.74 17.18
CA SER A 39 -3.21 -7.01 16.90
C SER A 39 -4.57 -7.13 17.58
N GLU A 40 -4.98 -6.10 18.32
CA GLU A 40 -6.26 -6.01 19.02
C GLU A 40 -6.94 -4.69 18.69
N SER A 41 -8.26 -4.61 18.99
CA SER A 41 -9.03 -3.39 18.78
C SER A 41 -8.64 -2.32 19.78
N GLU A 42 -8.46 -1.08 19.31
CA GLU A 42 -8.09 0.06 20.17
C GLU A 42 -8.66 1.38 19.64
N VAL A 43 -8.75 2.36 20.53
CA VAL A 43 -9.08 3.77 20.23
C VAL A 43 -7.87 4.62 20.62
N PHE A 44 -7.40 5.47 19.72
CA PHE A 44 -6.22 6.30 19.99
C PHE A 44 -6.59 7.50 20.87
N THR A 45 -5.71 7.84 21.79
CA THR A 45 -5.78 9.03 22.64
C THR A 45 -4.72 10.06 22.29
N ALA A 46 -3.75 9.68 21.46
CA ALA A 46 -2.68 10.51 20.93
C ALA A 46 -2.21 9.92 19.60
N ASP A 47 -1.32 10.64 18.90
CA ASP A 47 -0.65 10.06 17.73
C ASP A 47 0.04 8.75 18.11
N ARG A 48 -0.03 7.76 17.22
CA ARG A 48 0.42 6.40 17.48
C ARG A 48 1.62 6.06 16.60
N LEU A 49 2.70 5.61 17.23
CA LEU A 49 3.86 5.01 16.56
C LEU A 49 3.94 3.53 16.89
N ALA A 50 3.71 2.67 15.91
CA ALA A 50 3.97 1.24 16.00
C ALA A 50 5.33 0.93 15.34
N GLN A 51 6.36 0.76 16.17
CA GLN A 51 7.71 0.44 15.75
C GLN A 51 8.05 -1.00 16.12
N VAL A 52 8.01 -1.90 15.14
CA VAL A 52 8.15 -3.34 15.40
C VAL A 52 9.62 -3.71 15.48
N VAL A 53 10.09 -4.00 16.70
CA VAL A 53 11.50 -4.35 17.00
C VAL A 53 11.67 -5.63 17.80
N ASN A 54 10.59 -6.28 18.22
CA ASN A 54 10.67 -7.45 19.08
C ASN A 54 10.51 -8.76 18.30
N LYS A 55 11.59 -9.56 18.24
CA LYS A 55 11.60 -10.87 17.55
C LYS A 55 10.64 -11.90 18.17
N ASN A 56 10.41 -11.83 19.46
CA ASN A 56 9.73 -12.91 20.19
C ASN A 56 8.21 -12.90 19.98
N ASN A 57 7.65 -11.76 19.57
CA ASN A 57 6.20 -11.59 19.41
C ASN A 57 5.76 -11.70 17.94
N MET A 58 6.67 -12.07 17.04
CA MET A 58 6.35 -12.18 15.63
C MET A 58 5.97 -13.62 15.26
N PRO A 59 4.82 -13.83 14.61
CA PRO A 59 4.43 -15.16 14.15
C PRO A 59 5.40 -15.66 13.08
N LYS A 60 5.70 -16.95 13.10
CA LYS A 60 6.44 -17.61 12.02
C LYS A 60 5.45 -18.18 11.01
N GLU A 61 5.56 -17.76 9.77
CA GLU A 61 4.89 -18.38 8.64
C GLU A 61 5.88 -19.29 7.92
N ARG A 62 5.65 -20.57 8.00
CA ARG A 62 6.35 -21.73 7.41
C ARG A 62 7.89 -21.64 7.28
N PHE A 63 8.47 -20.53 6.85
CA PHE A 63 9.93 -20.37 6.68
C PHE A 63 10.43 -18.96 6.99
N LYS A 64 9.55 -18.06 7.42
CA LYS A 64 9.89 -16.65 7.63
C LYS A 64 9.15 -16.09 8.82
N SER A 65 9.81 -15.24 9.53
CA SER A 65 9.16 -14.41 10.53
C SER A 65 8.47 -13.22 9.85
N VAL A 66 7.31 -12.87 10.35
CA VAL A 66 6.48 -11.79 9.83
C VAL A 66 6.53 -10.62 10.80
N ALA A 67 7.06 -9.50 10.34
CA ALA A 67 6.96 -8.23 11.04
C ALA A 67 5.82 -7.42 10.44
N ALA A 68 4.89 -6.95 11.25
CA ALA A 68 3.79 -6.11 10.81
C ALA A 68 3.53 -4.97 11.78
N GLY A 69 3.09 -3.81 11.27
CA GLY A 69 2.63 -2.70 12.10
C GLY A 69 1.21 -2.98 12.64
N ILE A 70 0.28 -3.35 11.76
CA ILE A 70 -1.02 -3.91 12.13
C ILE A 70 -1.05 -5.36 11.65
N LEU A 71 -1.39 -6.30 12.55
CA LEU A 71 -1.39 -7.73 12.26
C LEU A 71 -2.74 -8.37 12.59
N GLY A 72 -3.51 -8.67 11.55
CA GLY A 72 -4.67 -9.54 11.62
C GLY A 72 -4.27 -10.97 11.27
N TYR A 73 -4.21 -11.83 12.27
CA TYR A 73 -3.88 -13.23 12.11
C TYR A 73 -4.60 -14.09 13.15
N THR A 74 -5.13 -15.21 12.75
CA THR A 74 -5.67 -16.21 13.67
C THR A 74 -5.07 -17.58 13.37
N HIS A 75 -4.69 -18.30 14.43
CA HIS A 75 -4.30 -19.70 14.36
C HIS A 75 -5.54 -20.63 14.34
N ASP A 76 -6.64 -20.15 14.89
CA ASP A 76 -7.89 -20.88 14.94
C ASP A 76 -8.60 -20.80 13.59
N LYS A 77 -8.76 -21.95 12.95
CA LYS A 77 -9.48 -22.06 11.66
C LYS A 77 -11.00 -21.93 11.81
N ALA A 78 -11.52 -22.00 13.02
CA ALA A 78 -12.95 -21.97 13.29
C ALA A 78 -13.48 -20.55 13.52
N SER A 79 -12.67 -19.62 14.03
CA SER A 79 -13.09 -18.27 14.40
C SER A 79 -12.63 -17.21 13.43
N ILE A 80 -13.47 -16.18 13.23
CA ILE A 80 -13.11 -14.95 12.53
C ILE A 80 -12.58 -13.97 13.58
N LYS A 81 -11.37 -13.44 13.36
CA LYS A 81 -10.82 -12.36 14.20
C LYS A 81 -11.15 -11.02 13.57
N THR A 82 -11.77 -10.13 14.34
CA THR A 82 -12.02 -8.75 13.93
C THR A 82 -11.19 -7.79 14.77
N ILE A 83 -10.48 -6.86 14.11
CA ILE A 83 -9.67 -5.81 14.73
C ILE A 83 -10.25 -4.49 14.26
N ASN A 84 -10.74 -3.68 15.21
CA ASN A 84 -11.25 -2.35 14.95
C ASN A 84 -10.32 -1.32 15.58
N ILE A 85 -9.75 -0.44 14.78
CA ILE A 85 -8.88 0.64 15.21
C ILE A 85 -9.60 1.95 14.91
N ASP A 86 -9.86 2.75 15.94
CA ASP A 86 -10.34 4.10 15.78
C ASP A 86 -9.20 5.07 16.11
N MET A 87 -8.73 5.76 15.09
CA MET A 87 -7.63 6.73 15.23
C MET A 87 -8.06 8.00 15.96
N ALA A 88 -9.36 8.22 16.14
CA ALA A 88 -9.95 9.40 16.83
C ALA A 88 -9.39 10.74 16.31
N GLY A 89 -9.00 10.80 15.04
CA GLY A 89 -8.37 11.96 14.40
C GLY A 89 -6.86 12.10 14.64
N HIS A 90 -6.20 11.12 15.27
CA HIS A 90 -4.76 11.06 15.46
C HIS A 90 -4.06 10.39 14.28
N ASP A 91 -2.78 10.69 14.09
CA ASP A 91 -1.97 10.05 13.07
C ASP A 91 -1.42 8.69 13.55
N LEU A 92 -1.30 7.76 12.62
CA LEU A 92 -0.71 6.45 12.83
C LEU A 92 0.55 6.31 11.97
N THR A 93 1.70 6.16 12.59
CA THR A 93 2.94 5.81 11.90
C THR A 93 3.29 4.34 12.14
N LEU A 94 3.37 3.57 11.07
CA LEU A 94 3.82 2.18 11.05
C LEU A 94 5.27 2.17 10.56
N ASP A 95 6.22 2.18 11.51
CA ASP A 95 7.66 2.21 11.20
C ASP A 95 8.29 0.83 11.41
N LEU A 96 8.53 0.15 10.29
CA LEU A 96 9.18 -1.16 10.24
C LEU A 96 10.59 -1.08 9.65
N THR A 97 11.22 0.09 9.67
CA THR A 97 12.60 0.26 9.16
C THR A 97 13.61 -0.52 9.99
N LYS A 98 13.37 -0.69 11.29
CA LYS A 98 14.20 -1.48 12.22
C LYS A 98 14.10 -2.99 12.00
N VAL A 99 13.14 -3.48 11.22
CA VAL A 99 13.04 -4.91 10.89
C VAL A 99 14.30 -5.40 10.17
N ALA A 100 14.96 -4.54 9.42
CA ALA A 100 16.25 -4.85 8.83
C ALA A 100 17.31 -5.26 9.87
N ASP A 101 17.27 -4.71 11.07
CA ASP A 101 18.24 -5.01 12.14
C ASP A 101 17.96 -6.35 12.82
N LEU A 102 16.79 -6.95 12.60
CA LEU A 102 16.39 -8.23 13.21
C LEU A 102 16.96 -9.45 12.47
N GLY A 103 17.44 -9.28 11.23
CA GLY A 103 18.03 -10.35 10.42
C GLY A 103 17.33 -10.55 9.08
N THR A 104 17.80 -11.54 8.32
CA THR A 104 17.41 -11.77 6.92
C THR A 104 16.09 -12.53 6.73
N ASP A 105 15.51 -13.05 7.80
CA ASP A 105 14.35 -13.96 7.73
C ASP A 105 13.00 -13.25 7.82
N TYR A 106 13.00 -11.91 7.91
CA TYR A 106 11.82 -11.13 8.16
C TYR A 106 11.31 -10.48 6.88
N SER A 107 10.03 -10.72 6.57
CA SER A 107 9.26 -9.86 5.67
C SER A 107 8.52 -8.78 6.48
N ALA A 108 8.49 -7.55 5.96
CA ALA A 108 7.89 -6.42 6.64
C ALA A 108 6.58 -6.00 5.96
N TYR A 109 5.56 -5.79 6.75
CA TYR A 109 4.22 -5.39 6.31
C TYR A 109 3.73 -4.21 7.14
N GLY A 110 3.37 -3.10 6.52
CA GLY A 110 2.68 -2.03 7.25
C GLY A 110 1.40 -2.56 7.89
N ILE A 111 0.48 -3.05 7.05
CA ILE A 111 -0.76 -3.71 7.47
C ILE A 111 -0.79 -5.11 6.87
N LYS A 112 -1.02 -6.13 7.68
CA LYS A 112 -1.19 -7.50 7.21
C LYS A 112 -2.48 -8.11 7.75
N ALA A 113 -3.37 -8.50 6.85
CA ALA A 113 -4.56 -9.31 7.17
C ALA A 113 -4.43 -10.68 6.51
N ASN A 114 -4.60 -11.74 7.28
CA ASN A 114 -4.46 -13.12 6.84
C ASN A 114 -5.44 -14.04 7.58
N ASN A 115 -5.82 -15.17 7.00
CA ASN A 115 -6.64 -16.22 7.64
C ASN A 115 -7.87 -15.70 8.39
N LYS A 116 -9.02 -15.63 7.75
CA LYS A 116 -10.32 -15.28 8.39
C LYS A 116 -10.26 -14.00 9.25
N THR A 117 -9.45 -13.03 8.87
CA THR A 117 -9.32 -11.81 9.65
C THR A 117 -10.05 -10.65 8.96
N THR A 118 -10.71 -9.83 9.75
CA THR A 118 -11.25 -8.55 9.35
C THR A 118 -10.51 -7.44 10.09
N ILE A 119 -9.95 -6.47 9.37
CA ILE A 119 -9.35 -5.26 9.93
C ILE A 119 -10.18 -4.07 9.47
N VAL A 120 -10.57 -3.22 10.42
CA VAL A 120 -11.21 -1.93 10.14
C VAL A 120 -10.39 -0.84 10.82
N VAL A 121 -9.95 0.14 10.05
CA VAL A 121 -9.25 1.32 10.57
C VAL A 121 -10.07 2.55 10.22
N ASP A 122 -10.58 3.22 11.23
CA ASP A 122 -11.36 4.45 11.12
C ASP A 122 -10.51 5.65 11.54
N SER A 123 -10.44 6.70 10.71
CA SER A 123 -9.63 7.88 11.02
C SER A 123 -10.22 8.71 12.16
N ASN A 124 -11.54 8.75 12.30
CA ASN A 124 -12.20 9.71 13.17
C ASN A 124 -13.58 9.29 13.68
N LYS A 125 -13.83 8.02 13.87
CA LYS A 125 -15.15 7.50 14.28
C LYS A 125 -15.66 8.14 15.57
N THR A 126 -14.79 8.27 16.58
CA THR A 126 -15.14 8.89 17.89
C THR A 126 -14.87 10.39 17.93
N ASN A 127 -14.16 10.96 16.95
CA ASN A 127 -13.86 12.40 16.86
C ASN A 127 -14.13 12.94 15.45
N PRO A 128 -15.38 13.05 15.02
CA PRO A 128 -15.73 13.57 13.71
C PRO A 128 -15.19 14.99 13.48
N GLY A 129 -14.60 15.23 12.31
CA GLY A 129 -14.08 16.55 11.93
C GLY A 129 -12.56 16.67 11.98
N LYS A 130 -11.83 15.72 12.55
CA LYS A 130 -10.38 15.63 12.46
C LYS A 130 -9.98 14.30 11.83
N ASN A 131 -9.32 14.32 10.69
CA ASN A 131 -8.88 13.10 10.01
C ASN A 131 -7.43 12.80 10.35
N GLY A 132 -7.17 11.57 10.80
CA GLY A 132 -5.82 11.05 10.94
C GLY A 132 -5.33 10.39 9.65
N THR A 133 -4.01 10.34 9.49
CA THR A 133 -3.32 9.73 8.35
C THR A 133 -2.51 8.53 8.80
N ILE A 134 -2.51 7.48 7.99
CA ILE A 134 -1.64 6.31 8.19
C ILE A 134 -0.38 6.48 7.35
N THR A 135 0.79 6.56 7.99
CA THR A 135 2.09 6.58 7.33
C THR A 135 2.79 5.25 7.48
N ILE A 136 3.30 4.69 6.37
CA ILE A 136 3.96 3.38 6.35
C ILE A 136 5.40 3.51 5.86
N LYS A 137 6.34 2.96 6.66
CA LYS A 137 7.76 2.81 6.34
C LYS A 137 8.18 1.37 6.65
N ALA A 138 8.84 0.71 5.72
CA ALA A 138 9.31 -0.66 5.96
C ALA A 138 10.63 -0.93 5.23
N LYS A 139 11.51 -1.69 5.88
CA LYS A 139 12.79 -2.07 5.32
C LYS A 139 13.12 -3.51 5.73
N THR A 140 13.58 -4.33 4.79
CA THR A 140 14.03 -5.68 5.05
C THR A 140 15.48 -5.85 4.63
N LEU A 141 16.22 -6.71 5.31
CA LEU A 141 17.59 -7.05 4.92
C LEU A 141 17.61 -7.95 3.70
N TRP A 142 18.60 -7.74 2.85
CA TRP A 142 19.03 -8.68 1.85
C TRP A 142 20.34 -9.32 2.30
N SER A 143 20.46 -10.65 2.24
CA SER A 143 21.71 -11.34 2.46
C SER A 143 22.20 -12.01 1.17
N PRO A 144 23.41 -11.73 0.75
CA PRO A 144 24.04 -12.41 -0.39
C PRO A 144 24.48 -13.83 -0.07
N SER A 145 24.59 -14.19 1.21
CA SER A 145 25.01 -15.52 1.64
C SER A 145 23.96 -16.57 1.27
N GLY A 146 24.37 -17.51 0.46
CA GLY A 146 23.59 -18.51 -0.27
C GLY A 146 22.68 -19.45 0.51
N ASP A 147 22.36 -19.18 1.75
CA ASP A 147 21.39 -19.95 2.51
C ASP A 147 19.98 -19.74 1.97
N SER A 148 19.34 -20.86 1.67
CA SER A 148 18.05 -20.93 0.99
C SER A 148 16.89 -20.20 1.69
N GLY A 149 17.03 -19.76 2.94
CA GLY A 149 16.04 -19.03 3.72
C GLY A 149 16.01 -17.52 3.43
N SER A 150 17.15 -16.90 3.18
CA SER A 150 17.29 -15.43 3.07
C SER A 150 16.84 -14.82 1.75
N LYS A 151 16.57 -15.65 0.74
CA LYS A 151 16.27 -15.20 -0.64
C LYS A 151 14.89 -14.57 -0.84
N TYR A 152 14.05 -14.53 0.19
CA TYR A 152 12.61 -14.30 -0.02
C TYR A 152 11.98 -13.25 0.87
N THR A 153 12.76 -12.32 1.41
CA THR A 153 12.21 -11.21 2.20
C THR A 153 11.59 -10.14 1.32
N ALA A 154 10.41 -9.67 1.68
CA ALA A 154 9.66 -8.66 0.95
C ALA A 154 9.20 -7.54 1.90
N ALA A 155 9.09 -6.32 1.37
CA ALA A 155 8.44 -5.21 2.06
C ALA A 155 7.12 -4.89 1.37
N HIS A 156 6.05 -4.84 2.14
CA HIS A 156 4.72 -4.50 1.65
C HIS A 156 4.10 -3.39 2.50
N GLY A 157 3.45 -2.43 1.87
CA GLY A 157 2.66 -1.44 2.59
C GLY A 157 1.43 -2.09 3.21
N ILE A 158 0.54 -2.61 2.39
CA ILE A 158 -0.69 -3.31 2.80
C ILE A 158 -0.70 -4.68 2.13
N ALA A 159 -0.94 -5.74 2.89
CA ALA A 159 -1.05 -7.10 2.39
C ALA A 159 -2.33 -7.77 2.93
N VAL A 160 -3.22 -8.18 2.03
CA VAL A 160 -4.51 -8.79 2.37
C VAL A 160 -4.67 -10.10 1.63
N GLY A 161 -5.05 -11.16 2.34
CA GLY A 161 -5.37 -12.44 1.72
C GLY A 161 -4.74 -13.66 2.37
N ASN A 162 -4.95 -14.82 1.78
CA ASN A 162 -4.56 -16.11 2.32
C ASN A 162 -3.13 -16.52 1.96
N PHE A 163 -2.15 -15.81 2.51
CA PHE A 163 -0.73 -16.01 2.20
C PHE A 163 -0.15 -17.37 2.65
N SER A 164 -0.76 -18.02 3.63
CA SER A 164 -0.21 -19.26 4.25
C SER A 164 -0.76 -20.56 3.65
N GLN A 165 -1.87 -20.52 2.94
CA GLN A 165 -2.56 -21.75 2.48
C GLN A 165 -2.12 -22.26 1.11
N ARG A 166 -1.24 -21.55 0.41
CA ARG A 166 -0.75 -21.91 -0.93
C ARG A 166 -0.16 -23.30 -1.06
N PHE A 167 0.23 -23.91 0.05
CA PHE A 167 0.96 -25.18 0.00
C PHE A 167 0.07 -26.43 0.10
N ASN A 168 -1.21 -26.25 0.44
CA ASN A 168 -2.12 -27.40 0.62
C ASN A 168 -3.05 -27.61 -0.57
N LYS A 169 -2.82 -27.00 -1.72
CA LYS A 169 -3.62 -27.12 -2.96
C LYS A 169 -5.13 -26.79 -2.79
N LYS A 170 -5.59 -26.42 -1.61
CA LYS A 170 -6.93 -25.88 -1.36
C LYS A 170 -6.78 -24.41 -1.04
N VAL A 171 -7.24 -23.55 -1.93
CA VAL A 171 -7.46 -22.14 -1.64
C VAL A 171 -8.55 -22.09 -0.59
N SER A 172 -8.30 -21.44 0.54
CA SER A 172 -9.37 -21.19 1.51
C SER A 172 -10.39 -20.27 0.83
N GLU A 173 -11.66 -20.65 0.91
CA GLU A 173 -12.76 -19.78 0.45
C GLU A 173 -13.08 -18.67 1.47
N ASP A 174 -12.38 -18.66 2.59
CA ASP A 174 -12.59 -17.69 3.65
C ASP A 174 -12.08 -16.31 3.23
N LEU A 175 -12.99 -15.35 3.18
CA LEU A 175 -12.70 -13.99 2.79
C LEU A 175 -11.93 -13.25 3.88
N VAL A 176 -10.79 -12.68 3.51
CA VAL A 176 -9.99 -11.79 4.35
C VAL A 176 -10.34 -10.35 4.00
N LYS A 177 -10.79 -9.58 4.97
CA LYS A 177 -11.24 -8.20 4.75
C LYS A 177 -10.36 -7.17 5.41
N THR A 178 -10.14 -6.05 4.73
CA THR A 178 -9.51 -4.87 5.30
C THR A 178 -10.23 -3.63 4.79
N THR A 179 -10.73 -2.81 5.70
CA THR A 179 -11.35 -1.52 5.38
C THR A 179 -10.57 -0.42 6.08
N ILE A 180 -10.13 0.57 5.33
CA ILE A 180 -9.37 1.71 5.83
C ILE A 180 -10.13 2.98 5.46
N ASN A 181 -10.71 3.61 6.47
CA ASN A 181 -11.44 4.88 6.37
C ASN A 181 -10.49 6.05 6.74
N ALA A 182 -9.30 6.06 6.19
CA ALA A 182 -8.26 7.04 6.43
C ALA A 182 -7.41 7.22 5.16
N ASP A 183 -6.69 8.33 5.07
CA ASP A 183 -5.63 8.50 4.09
C ASP A 183 -4.44 7.61 4.45
N VAL A 184 -3.83 7.00 3.42
CA VAL A 184 -2.66 6.13 3.58
C VAL A 184 -1.51 6.66 2.75
N VAL A 185 -0.36 6.82 3.36
CA VAL A 185 0.87 7.30 2.72
C VAL A 185 1.98 6.26 2.87
N ILE A 186 2.48 5.77 1.76
CA ILE A 186 3.72 4.98 1.71
C ILE A 186 4.88 5.95 1.55
N GLU A 187 5.71 6.05 2.58
CA GLU A 187 6.91 6.91 2.57
C GLU A 187 8.18 6.18 2.17
N GLU A 188 8.32 4.91 2.60
CA GLU A 188 9.49 4.11 2.29
C GLU A 188 9.14 2.63 2.33
N LEU A 189 9.43 1.91 1.24
CA LEU A 189 9.42 0.46 1.20
C LEU A 189 10.70 -0.03 0.51
N ARG A 190 11.59 -0.65 1.26
CA ARG A 190 12.82 -1.25 0.74
C ARG A 190 12.82 -2.74 0.96
N GLY A 191 12.58 -3.47 -0.10
CA GLY A 191 12.53 -4.92 -0.07
C GLY A 191 13.88 -5.58 -0.35
N GLY A 192 14.04 -6.81 0.16
CA GLY A 192 15.24 -7.60 -0.03
C GLY A 192 15.38 -8.17 -1.43
N SER A 193 14.52 -9.12 -1.82
CA SER A 193 14.85 -9.92 -3.01
C SER A 193 13.71 -10.36 -3.92
N ILE A 194 12.41 -10.25 -3.54
CA ILE A 194 11.38 -10.80 -4.41
C ILE A 194 10.45 -9.74 -4.96
N LYS A 195 9.48 -9.34 -4.17
CA LYS A 195 8.45 -8.40 -4.58
C LYS A 195 8.25 -7.37 -3.48
N THR A 196 8.45 -6.11 -3.80
CA THR A 196 8.15 -4.99 -2.92
C THR A 196 6.93 -4.28 -3.47
N THR A 197 5.89 -4.14 -2.68
CA THR A 197 4.60 -3.64 -3.17
C THR A 197 3.98 -2.62 -2.22
N GLY A 198 3.38 -1.58 -2.77
CA GLY A 198 2.52 -0.69 -2.00
C GLY A 198 1.31 -1.45 -1.43
N ILE A 199 0.58 -2.13 -2.29
CA ILE A 199 -0.52 -3.04 -1.94
C ILE A 199 -0.25 -4.42 -2.53
N SER A 200 -0.48 -5.48 -1.74
CA SER A 200 -0.48 -6.88 -2.18
C SER A 200 -1.79 -7.55 -1.78
N SER A 201 -2.47 -8.11 -2.76
CA SER A 201 -3.74 -8.84 -2.57
C SER A 201 -3.59 -10.27 -3.08
N MET A 202 -4.07 -11.25 -2.30
CA MET A 202 -3.84 -12.65 -2.60
C MET A 202 -5.00 -13.52 -2.14
N ASP A 203 -5.56 -14.26 -3.07
CA ASP A 203 -6.64 -15.24 -2.89
C ASP A 203 -7.68 -14.90 -1.81
N CYS A 204 -8.92 -14.70 -2.21
CA CYS A 204 -10.06 -14.41 -1.35
C CYS A 204 -9.85 -13.18 -0.45
N SER A 205 -9.45 -12.08 -1.04
CA SER A 205 -9.19 -10.84 -0.33
C SER A 205 -10.14 -9.72 -0.76
N ASP A 206 -10.53 -8.89 0.22
CA ASP A 206 -11.34 -7.70 0.01
C ASP A 206 -10.69 -6.52 0.75
N LEU A 207 -10.13 -5.59 -0.02
CA LEU A 207 -9.50 -4.37 0.49
C LEU A 207 -10.27 -3.15 0.01
N ALA A 208 -10.74 -2.35 0.95
CA ALA A 208 -11.31 -1.03 0.68
C ALA A 208 -10.45 0.06 1.35
N ILE A 209 -10.02 1.06 0.59
CA ILE A 209 -9.40 2.30 1.07
C ILE A 209 -10.34 3.44 0.69
N ASN A 210 -11.10 3.91 1.67
CA ASN A 210 -12.10 4.97 1.49
C ASN A 210 -11.50 6.38 1.59
N GLY A 211 -10.22 6.49 1.93
CA GLY A 211 -9.40 7.70 1.82
C GLY A 211 -8.54 7.72 0.55
N ARG A 212 -7.56 8.61 0.55
CA ARG A 212 -6.54 8.70 -0.50
C ARG A 212 -5.40 7.71 -0.21
N PHE A 213 -4.97 6.99 -1.23
CA PHE A 213 -3.79 6.14 -1.17
C PHE A 213 -2.64 6.80 -1.93
N THR A 214 -1.56 7.12 -1.25
CA THR A 214 -0.41 7.80 -1.83
C THR A 214 0.85 6.95 -1.71
N ILE A 215 1.59 6.81 -2.79
CA ILE A 215 2.98 6.33 -2.77
C ILE A 215 3.86 7.52 -3.11
N LYS A 216 4.71 7.95 -2.17
CA LYS A 216 5.65 9.05 -2.42
C LYS A 216 6.62 8.68 -3.56
N PRO A 217 7.01 9.62 -4.41
CA PRO A 217 7.96 9.37 -5.49
C PRO A 217 9.24 8.72 -4.97
N GLY A 218 9.67 7.61 -5.59
CA GLY A 218 10.84 6.85 -5.18
C GLY A 218 10.73 6.07 -3.86
N ALA A 219 9.54 6.05 -3.23
CA ALA A 219 9.32 5.37 -1.96
C ALA A 219 9.51 3.84 -2.03
N ILE A 220 9.25 3.22 -3.16
CA ILE A 220 9.39 1.78 -3.34
C ILE A 220 10.70 1.48 -4.06
N SER A 221 11.57 0.67 -3.43
CA SER A 221 12.85 0.27 -4.02
C SER A 221 13.29 -1.12 -3.56
N LEU A 222 14.24 -1.70 -4.27
CA LEU A 222 14.94 -2.92 -3.88
C LEU A 222 16.30 -2.55 -3.29
N MET A 223 16.72 -3.22 -2.25
CA MET A 223 17.98 -2.90 -1.56
C MET A 223 19.23 -3.30 -2.35
N GLN A 224 19.13 -4.32 -3.20
CA GLN A 224 20.20 -4.64 -4.14
C GLN A 224 19.71 -5.38 -5.38
N TRP A 225 20.36 -5.05 -6.46
CA TRP A 225 20.15 -5.64 -7.77
C TRP A 225 21.29 -6.62 -8.06
N ASN A 226 21.05 -7.90 -7.84
CA ASN A 226 21.92 -8.91 -8.45
C ASN A 226 21.25 -10.27 -8.48
N ARG A 227 20.97 -10.71 -9.65
CA ARG A 227 20.56 -12.02 -10.15
C ARG A 227 19.09 -12.14 -10.56
N GLY A 228 18.91 -11.93 -11.85
CA GLY A 228 17.77 -12.47 -12.59
C GLY A 228 16.46 -11.73 -12.41
N ASP A 229 15.60 -11.88 -13.37
CA ASP A 229 14.31 -11.20 -13.61
C ASP A 229 13.22 -11.32 -12.53
N GLN A 230 13.54 -11.78 -11.31
CA GLN A 230 12.53 -12.10 -10.31
C GLN A 230 12.26 -11.00 -9.28
N SER A 231 13.16 -10.04 -9.13
CA SER A 231 13.00 -8.95 -8.18
C SER A 231 12.23 -7.81 -8.81
N LYS A 232 11.00 -7.60 -8.40
CA LYS A 232 10.07 -6.62 -8.99
C LYS A 232 9.46 -5.71 -7.93
N THR A 233 9.15 -4.50 -8.33
CA THR A 233 8.49 -3.48 -7.51
C THR A 233 7.16 -3.09 -8.13
N TYR A 234 6.11 -3.04 -7.33
CA TYR A 234 4.77 -2.70 -7.82
C TYR A 234 4.09 -1.70 -6.89
N GLY A 235 3.31 -0.79 -7.46
CA GLY A 235 2.37 0.02 -6.68
C GLY A 235 1.26 -0.86 -6.10
N ILE A 236 0.57 -1.59 -6.96
CA ILE A 236 -0.50 -2.53 -6.59
C ILE A 236 -0.23 -3.88 -7.26
N TYR A 237 -0.25 -4.95 -6.48
CA TYR A 237 -0.05 -6.31 -6.94
C TYR A 237 -1.19 -7.22 -6.51
N MET A 238 -1.81 -7.89 -7.46
CA MET A 238 -2.88 -8.86 -7.21
C MET A 238 -2.53 -10.22 -7.79
N ILE A 239 -2.77 -11.28 -7.06
CA ILE A 239 -2.50 -12.65 -7.50
C ILE A 239 -3.55 -13.62 -6.98
N GLY A 240 -3.89 -14.61 -7.79
CA GLY A 240 -4.86 -15.65 -7.45
C GLY A 240 -6.27 -15.30 -7.85
N SER A 241 -7.27 -15.68 -7.05
CA SER A 241 -8.69 -15.57 -7.39
C SER A 241 -9.53 -14.96 -6.26
N ASN A 242 -10.68 -14.43 -6.64
CA ASN A 242 -11.65 -13.81 -5.73
C ASN A 242 -11.07 -12.62 -4.93
N ASN A 243 -10.28 -11.78 -5.60
CA ASN A 243 -9.71 -10.59 -5.00
C ASN A 243 -10.50 -9.36 -5.41
N THR A 244 -10.78 -8.51 -4.46
CA THR A 244 -11.34 -7.18 -4.69
C THR A 244 -10.46 -6.13 -4.02
N ILE A 245 -10.07 -5.10 -4.76
CA ILE A 245 -9.47 -3.89 -4.23
C ILE A 245 -10.30 -2.70 -4.70
N SER A 246 -10.69 -1.84 -3.76
CA SER A 246 -11.39 -0.60 -4.03
C SER A 246 -10.67 0.57 -3.36
N ILE A 247 -10.29 1.59 -4.12
CA ILE A 247 -9.57 2.77 -3.64
C ILE A 247 -10.31 4.01 -4.14
N THR A 248 -10.69 4.90 -3.23
CA THR A 248 -11.42 6.12 -3.59
C THR A 248 -10.59 7.05 -4.46
N SER A 249 -9.31 7.24 -4.11
CA SER A 249 -8.35 8.01 -4.92
C SER A 249 -6.95 7.48 -4.70
N ALA A 250 -6.15 7.42 -5.76
CA ALA A 250 -4.77 6.97 -5.68
C ALA A 250 -3.81 7.96 -6.33
N ASP A 251 -2.75 8.34 -5.59
CA ASP A 251 -1.69 9.21 -6.08
C ASP A 251 -0.36 8.45 -6.08
N ILE A 252 0.00 7.93 -7.27
CA ILE A 252 1.23 7.16 -7.50
C ILE A 252 1.93 7.74 -8.72
N ASP A 253 2.91 8.63 -8.51
CA ASP A 253 3.69 9.23 -9.59
C ASP A 253 5.14 8.75 -9.56
N ASP A 254 5.42 7.73 -10.37
CA ASP A 254 6.77 7.20 -10.60
C ASP A 254 7.39 7.68 -11.93
N SER A 255 6.77 8.65 -12.58
CA SER A 255 7.20 9.12 -13.91
C SER A 255 8.62 9.64 -13.97
N LYS A 256 9.12 10.23 -12.88
CA LYS A 256 10.49 10.76 -12.79
C LYS A 256 11.48 9.73 -12.29
N HIS A 257 11.11 8.93 -11.29
CA HIS A 257 12.03 8.02 -10.60
C HIS A 257 12.20 6.69 -11.35
N GLY A 258 11.11 6.12 -11.84
CA GLY A 258 11.13 4.82 -12.49
C GLY A 258 11.54 3.71 -11.53
N SER A 259 11.09 3.78 -10.30
CA SER A 259 11.37 2.80 -9.25
C SER A 259 10.44 1.59 -9.33
N LEU A 260 9.27 1.73 -9.98
CA LEU A 260 8.31 0.64 -10.15
C LEU A 260 8.58 -0.14 -11.44
N SER A 261 8.51 -1.46 -11.35
CA SER A 261 8.48 -2.34 -12.53
C SER A 261 7.17 -2.20 -13.30
N ASP A 262 6.05 -2.27 -12.60
CA ASP A 262 4.73 -1.88 -13.09
C ASP A 262 3.99 -1.13 -11.97
N LEU A 263 3.09 -0.20 -12.30
CA LEU A 263 2.29 0.45 -11.28
C LEU A 263 1.21 -0.50 -10.76
N ILE A 264 0.48 -1.14 -11.67
CA ILE A 264 -0.52 -2.17 -11.34
C ILE A 264 -0.11 -3.46 -12.07
N LYS A 265 0.13 -4.51 -11.30
CA LYS A 265 0.45 -5.84 -11.82
C LYS A 265 -0.53 -6.87 -11.28
N THR A 266 -1.01 -7.72 -12.16
CA THR A 266 -1.81 -8.87 -11.76
C THR A 266 -1.22 -10.15 -12.36
N ASP A 267 -1.16 -11.21 -11.56
CA ASP A 267 -0.68 -12.52 -12.01
C ASP A 267 -1.74 -13.60 -11.77
N GLU A 268 -1.76 -14.61 -12.59
CA GLU A 268 -2.56 -15.80 -12.36
C GLU A 268 -2.11 -16.53 -11.09
N SER A 269 -2.99 -17.33 -10.53
CA SER A 269 -2.60 -18.19 -9.41
C SER A 269 -1.48 -19.13 -9.85
N LEU A 270 -0.39 -19.14 -9.10
CA LEU A 270 0.76 -20.03 -9.33
C LEU A 270 0.38 -21.53 -9.23
N TRP A 271 -0.82 -21.86 -8.79
CA TRP A 271 -1.26 -23.20 -8.44
C TRP A 271 -2.39 -23.72 -9.34
N GLY A 272 -2.61 -23.12 -10.50
CA GLY A 272 -3.55 -23.61 -11.51
C GLY A 272 -5.02 -23.49 -11.15
N GLY A 273 -5.38 -22.68 -10.16
CA GLY A 273 -6.77 -22.33 -9.87
C GLY A 273 -7.36 -21.46 -10.99
N LYS A 274 -8.66 -21.55 -11.20
CA LYS A 274 -9.36 -20.65 -12.12
C LYS A 274 -9.23 -19.22 -11.60
N THR A 275 -8.68 -18.33 -12.40
CA THR A 275 -8.59 -16.89 -12.10
C THR A 275 -9.97 -16.28 -12.35
N GLU A 276 -10.83 -16.31 -11.35
CA GLU A 276 -12.19 -15.78 -11.46
C GLU A 276 -12.39 -14.62 -10.49
N LYS A 277 -13.16 -13.62 -10.91
CA LYS A 277 -13.66 -12.51 -10.08
C LYS A 277 -12.59 -11.61 -9.42
N ASN A 278 -11.48 -11.35 -10.12
CA ASN A 278 -10.51 -10.37 -9.63
C ASN A 278 -10.87 -8.97 -10.12
N VAL A 279 -11.03 -8.04 -9.20
CA VAL A 279 -11.50 -6.69 -9.49
C VAL A 279 -10.64 -5.66 -8.75
N LEU A 280 -10.13 -4.68 -9.51
CA LEU A 280 -9.51 -3.46 -9.00
C LEU A 280 -10.35 -2.26 -9.40
N ARG A 281 -10.71 -1.40 -8.45
CA ARG A 281 -11.37 -0.13 -8.66
C ARG A 281 -10.56 1.00 -8.07
N ILE A 282 -10.35 2.04 -8.86
CA ILE A 282 -9.71 3.29 -8.45
C ILE A 282 -10.61 4.43 -8.91
N GLY A 283 -11.13 5.20 -7.98
CA GLY A 283 -12.10 6.26 -8.29
C GLY A 283 -11.50 7.47 -8.99
N GLY A 284 -10.18 7.62 -9.00
CA GLY A 284 -9.46 8.69 -9.69
C GLY A 284 -8.10 8.96 -9.08
N GLY A 285 -7.45 10.07 -9.46
CA GLY A 285 -6.15 10.49 -8.95
C GLY A 285 -5.04 10.48 -10.00
N THR A 286 -3.80 10.39 -9.57
CA THR A 286 -2.59 10.40 -10.40
C THR A 286 -1.97 9.02 -10.44
N LEU A 287 -1.88 8.44 -11.62
CA LEU A 287 -1.28 7.12 -11.84
C LEU A 287 -0.27 7.20 -12.99
N LYS A 288 1.02 7.31 -12.67
CA LYS A 288 2.06 7.55 -13.68
C LYS A 288 3.24 6.62 -13.50
N VAL A 289 3.71 6.06 -14.61
CA VAL A 289 4.97 5.34 -14.72
C VAL A 289 5.93 6.07 -15.64
N LYS A 290 7.22 5.79 -15.52
CA LYS A 290 8.24 6.38 -16.38
C LYS A 290 8.08 5.85 -17.81
N GLU A 291 7.86 6.75 -18.74
CA GLU A 291 7.84 6.41 -20.17
C GLU A 291 9.20 5.96 -20.69
N ASN A 292 9.20 5.34 -21.86
CA ASN A 292 10.41 4.93 -22.63
C ASN A 292 11.29 3.85 -21.97
N GLN A 293 10.80 3.10 -21.01
CA GLN A 293 11.47 1.89 -20.54
C GLN A 293 10.73 0.65 -21.04
N LYS A 294 11.44 -0.26 -21.70
CA LYS A 294 10.87 -1.55 -22.11
C LYS A 294 10.30 -2.26 -20.87
N GLU A 295 9.08 -2.79 -21.01
CA GLU A 295 8.43 -3.63 -20.01
C GLU A 295 8.01 -2.93 -18.70
N ARG A 296 7.68 -1.64 -18.75
CA ARG A 296 7.00 -0.95 -17.64
C ARG A 296 5.61 -0.53 -18.06
N TYR A 297 4.63 -0.95 -17.28
CA TYR A 297 3.23 -0.72 -17.60
C TYR A 297 2.51 0.07 -16.50
N LEU A 298 1.60 0.93 -16.91
CA LEU A 298 0.60 1.51 -16.00
C LEU A 298 -0.25 0.39 -15.42
N ILE A 299 -0.71 -0.52 -16.29
CA ILE A 299 -1.41 -1.75 -15.93
C ILE A 299 -0.82 -2.89 -16.76
N SER A 300 -0.44 -3.98 -16.09
CA SER A 300 -0.08 -5.25 -16.71
C SER A 300 -0.94 -6.36 -16.10
N ALA A 301 -2.04 -6.69 -16.78
CA ALA A 301 -3.04 -7.61 -16.26
C ALA A 301 -2.97 -8.98 -16.94
N ALA A 302 -2.79 -10.03 -16.12
CA ALA A 302 -2.97 -11.42 -16.51
C ALA A 302 -4.47 -11.75 -16.69
N LYS A 303 -4.75 -12.96 -17.18
CA LYS A 303 -6.08 -13.45 -17.49
C LYS A 303 -7.08 -13.30 -16.33
N GLY A 304 -8.30 -12.87 -16.66
CA GLY A 304 -9.43 -12.87 -15.74
C GLY A 304 -9.51 -11.70 -14.77
N PHE A 305 -8.73 -10.63 -15.00
CA PHE A 305 -8.76 -9.43 -14.17
C PHE A 305 -9.60 -8.32 -14.81
N ARG A 306 -10.34 -7.61 -13.97
CA ARG A 306 -11.05 -6.39 -14.34
C ARG A 306 -10.51 -5.21 -13.56
N THR A 307 -10.13 -4.17 -14.28
CA THR A 307 -9.63 -2.92 -13.70
C THR A 307 -10.53 -1.77 -14.11
N PHE A 308 -10.97 -0.97 -13.14
CA PHE A 308 -11.83 0.19 -13.32
C PHE A 308 -11.11 1.42 -12.78
N ILE A 309 -10.86 2.40 -13.62
CA ILE A 309 -10.26 3.69 -13.24
C ILE A 309 -11.26 4.80 -13.59
N ASN A 310 -11.74 5.50 -12.57
CA ASN A 310 -12.72 6.58 -12.71
C ASN A 310 -13.94 6.21 -13.56
N VAL A 311 -14.46 5.01 -13.33
CA VAL A 311 -15.73 4.52 -13.86
C VAL A 311 -16.56 3.93 -12.73
N ASN A 312 -17.89 3.87 -12.93
CA ASN A 312 -18.77 3.27 -11.94
C ASN A 312 -18.55 1.75 -11.79
N GLN A 313 -19.20 1.15 -10.81
CA GLN A 313 -18.94 -0.23 -10.41
C GLN A 313 -19.23 -1.27 -11.49
N ASP A 314 -20.17 -1.02 -12.37
CA ASP A 314 -20.56 -1.91 -13.48
C ASP A 314 -19.79 -1.61 -14.78
N GLY A 315 -18.99 -0.54 -14.81
CA GLY A 315 -18.23 -0.11 -15.97
C GLY A 315 -19.09 0.49 -17.09
N SER A 316 -20.31 0.94 -16.77
CA SER A 316 -21.25 1.47 -17.76
C SER A 316 -21.15 3.00 -17.96
N ALA A 317 -20.59 3.72 -16.99
CA ALA A 317 -20.50 5.17 -17.02
C ALA A 317 -19.21 5.70 -16.40
N ILE A 318 -18.80 6.91 -16.82
CA ILE A 318 -17.65 7.61 -16.27
C ILE A 318 -17.92 8.00 -14.80
N GLY A 319 -16.90 7.89 -13.94
CA GLY A 319 -16.91 8.45 -12.60
C GLY A 319 -16.82 9.98 -12.61
N ILE A 320 -16.92 10.57 -11.44
CA ILE A 320 -16.95 12.04 -11.26
C ILE A 320 -15.56 12.64 -10.94
N SER A 321 -14.57 11.82 -10.68
CA SER A 321 -13.23 12.27 -10.29
C SER A 321 -12.36 12.56 -11.51
N LYS A 322 -11.23 13.22 -11.27
CA LYS A 322 -10.19 13.38 -12.30
C LYS A 322 -9.24 12.20 -12.26
N ALA A 323 -8.76 11.79 -13.44
CA ALA A 323 -7.73 10.80 -13.63
C ALA A 323 -6.59 11.40 -14.47
N ASP A 324 -5.38 11.46 -13.91
CA ASP A 324 -4.16 11.88 -14.61
C ASP A 324 -3.25 10.67 -14.78
N LEU A 325 -3.25 10.10 -15.96
CA LEU A 325 -2.66 8.79 -16.26
C LEU A 325 -1.46 8.94 -17.20
N GLN A 326 -0.38 8.18 -16.92
CA GLN A 326 0.76 8.08 -17.84
C GLN A 326 1.28 6.65 -17.87
N GLY A 327 1.40 6.10 -19.07
CA GLY A 327 1.93 4.78 -19.35
C GLY A 327 1.00 3.88 -20.15
N THR A 328 1.51 2.71 -20.50
CA THR A 328 0.82 1.72 -21.34
C THR A 328 -0.04 0.78 -20.48
N ILE A 329 -1.25 0.50 -20.95
CA ILE A 329 -2.14 -0.52 -20.38
C ILE A 329 -2.00 -1.80 -21.21
N ARG A 330 -1.50 -2.88 -20.58
CA ARG A 330 -1.40 -4.21 -21.16
C ARG A 330 -2.43 -5.15 -20.55
N MET A 331 -3.25 -5.74 -21.42
CA MET A 331 -4.31 -6.66 -21.03
C MET A 331 -4.13 -8.01 -21.74
N ASP A 332 -3.90 -9.07 -20.98
CA ASP A 332 -3.83 -10.43 -21.50
C ASP A 332 -5.25 -11.02 -21.68
N ALA A 333 -5.33 -12.18 -22.31
CA ALA A 333 -6.60 -12.78 -22.71
C ALA A 333 -7.64 -12.90 -21.57
N GLY A 334 -8.84 -12.37 -21.81
CA GLY A 334 -9.97 -12.40 -20.87
C GLY A 334 -9.88 -11.37 -19.73
N SER A 335 -8.92 -10.43 -19.82
CA SER A 335 -8.84 -9.29 -18.91
C SER A 335 -9.44 -8.04 -19.54
N GLU A 336 -9.99 -7.17 -18.72
CA GLU A 336 -10.67 -5.96 -19.15
C GLU A 336 -10.22 -4.76 -18.31
N ALA A 337 -9.84 -3.68 -18.97
CA ALA A 337 -9.68 -2.37 -18.35
C ALA A 337 -10.80 -1.43 -18.79
N TYR A 338 -11.28 -0.63 -17.88
CA TYR A 338 -12.27 0.42 -18.06
C TYR A 338 -11.67 1.72 -17.54
N VAL A 339 -11.54 2.72 -18.41
CA VAL A 339 -10.90 3.99 -18.08
C VAL A 339 -11.85 5.13 -18.41
N GLY A 340 -12.18 5.96 -17.43
CA GLY A 340 -13.01 7.15 -17.58
C GLY A 340 -12.18 8.43 -17.50
N LEU A 341 -12.24 9.25 -18.53
CA LEU A 341 -11.58 10.55 -18.60
C LEU A 341 -12.63 11.66 -18.62
N THR A 342 -12.87 12.25 -17.46
CA THR A 342 -13.75 13.41 -17.28
C THR A 342 -13.03 14.70 -17.67
N ALA A 343 -13.73 15.83 -17.64
CA ALA A 343 -13.15 17.15 -17.87
C ALA A 343 -11.91 17.39 -17.01
N GLY A 344 -10.79 17.73 -17.65
CA GLY A 344 -9.48 17.92 -17.02
C GLY A 344 -8.76 16.63 -16.62
N SER A 345 -9.29 15.45 -16.99
CA SER A 345 -8.56 14.19 -16.94
C SER A 345 -7.67 14.04 -18.17
N LYS A 346 -6.54 13.38 -18.00
CA LYS A 346 -5.60 13.14 -19.10
C LYS A 346 -5.01 11.75 -19.01
N TRP A 347 -4.87 11.10 -20.15
CA TRP A 347 -4.08 9.89 -20.28
C TRP A 347 -3.04 10.04 -21.38
N VAL A 348 -1.77 9.92 -21.04
CA VAL A 348 -0.65 9.87 -22.00
C VAL A 348 -0.13 8.44 -22.02
N GLY A 349 -0.33 7.73 -23.12
CA GLY A 349 0.09 6.34 -23.24
C GLY A 349 -0.75 5.55 -24.24
N GLY A 350 -0.40 4.27 -24.35
CA GLY A 350 -1.02 3.37 -25.31
C GLY A 350 -1.68 2.15 -24.68
N THR A 351 -2.20 1.30 -25.54
CA THR A 351 -2.77 0.01 -25.17
C THR A 351 -2.04 -1.13 -25.85
N GLN A 352 -1.80 -2.21 -25.13
CA GLN A 352 -1.39 -3.50 -25.67
C GLN A 352 -2.40 -4.54 -25.18
N ALA A 353 -3.20 -5.06 -26.07
CA ALA A 353 -4.18 -6.07 -25.74
C ALA A 353 -3.90 -7.32 -26.56
N ASP A 354 -3.86 -8.48 -25.90
CA ASP A 354 -3.94 -9.76 -26.59
C ASP A 354 -5.32 -9.88 -27.27
N ILE A 355 -5.48 -10.87 -28.17
CA ILE A 355 -6.66 -11.04 -29.01
C ILE A 355 -7.99 -11.01 -28.20
N LYS A 356 -7.96 -11.43 -26.94
CA LYS A 356 -9.10 -11.47 -26.02
C LYS A 356 -9.05 -10.45 -24.88
N GLY A 357 -7.98 -9.68 -24.78
CA GLY A 357 -7.88 -8.58 -23.81
C GLY A 357 -8.64 -7.36 -24.31
N LYS A 358 -9.25 -6.59 -23.41
CA LYS A 358 -10.04 -5.42 -23.76
C LYS A 358 -9.63 -4.20 -22.97
N VAL A 359 -9.60 -3.05 -23.66
CA VAL A 359 -9.51 -1.73 -23.04
C VAL A 359 -10.72 -0.91 -23.51
N ASN A 360 -11.56 -0.53 -22.56
CA ASN A 360 -12.74 0.29 -22.78
C ASN A 360 -12.43 1.71 -22.28
N LEU A 361 -12.50 2.68 -23.16
CA LEU A 361 -12.25 4.10 -22.85
C LEU A 361 -13.57 4.87 -22.91
N PHE A 362 -13.85 5.59 -21.84
CA PHE A 362 -14.96 6.54 -21.77
C PHE A 362 -14.38 7.94 -21.71
N LEU A 363 -14.75 8.76 -22.66
CA LEU A 363 -14.25 10.12 -22.81
C LEU A 363 -15.41 11.09 -22.73
N SER A 364 -15.43 11.98 -21.74
CA SER A 364 -16.35 13.10 -21.70
C SER A 364 -15.71 14.35 -22.29
N GLU A 365 -16.51 15.38 -22.53
CA GLU A 365 -16.02 16.67 -22.98
C GLU A 365 -14.94 17.21 -22.05
N GLY A 366 -13.80 17.62 -22.63
CA GLY A 366 -12.63 18.10 -21.87
C GLY A 366 -11.76 17.01 -21.24
N GLY A 367 -12.04 15.73 -21.46
CA GLY A 367 -11.12 14.63 -21.19
C GLY A 367 -10.15 14.43 -22.36
N GLU A 368 -8.90 14.09 -22.10
CA GLU A 368 -7.85 13.97 -23.10
C GLU A 368 -7.18 12.59 -23.10
N TRP A 369 -7.07 11.98 -24.28
CA TRP A 369 -6.21 10.81 -24.48
C TRP A 369 -5.16 11.09 -25.55
N ASN A 370 -3.89 10.98 -25.18
CA ASN A 370 -2.75 11.24 -26.05
C ASN A 370 -1.93 9.95 -26.24
N THR A 371 -1.88 9.44 -27.48
CA THR A 371 -1.20 8.21 -27.86
C THR A 371 0.21 8.44 -28.43
N LEU A 372 0.73 9.67 -28.45
CA LEU A 372 1.90 10.09 -29.23
C LEU A 372 3.20 9.31 -28.98
N ASN A 373 3.27 8.52 -27.95
CA ASN A 373 4.45 7.68 -27.64
C ASN A 373 4.17 6.17 -27.63
N ALA A 374 3.00 5.76 -28.09
CA ALA A 374 2.68 4.36 -28.25
C ALA A 374 3.36 3.80 -29.49
N GLY A 375 4.53 3.21 -29.35
CA GLY A 375 5.33 2.65 -30.46
C GLY A 375 4.69 1.48 -31.21
N GLN A 376 3.46 1.10 -30.89
CA GLN A 376 2.59 0.16 -31.61
C GLN A 376 1.17 0.68 -31.55
N GLY A 377 0.39 0.50 -32.60
CA GLY A 377 -0.98 1.01 -32.72
C GLY A 377 -1.83 0.66 -31.51
N SER A 378 -2.33 1.67 -30.84
CA SER A 378 -3.26 1.50 -29.72
C SER A 378 -4.64 1.07 -30.23
N ARG A 379 -5.21 0.06 -29.59
CA ARG A 379 -6.56 -0.42 -29.92
C ARG A 379 -7.48 -0.25 -28.72
N VAL A 380 -8.54 0.51 -28.90
CA VAL A 380 -9.63 0.64 -27.92
C VAL A 380 -10.82 -0.17 -28.41
N THR A 381 -11.43 -0.93 -27.52
CA THR A 381 -12.52 -1.83 -27.87
C THR A 381 -13.86 -1.08 -27.93
N ARG A 382 -14.01 0.01 -27.17
CA ARG A 382 -15.22 0.81 -27.10
C ARG A 382 -14.88 2.27 -26.72
N PHE A 383 -15.50 3.23 -27.39
CA PHE A 383 -15.58 4.62 -27.01
C PHE A 383 -16.92 4.91 -26.35
#